data_a203d747a5637306da51467dc9aa0259
#
_entry.id   a203d747a5637306da51467dc9aa0259
#
_cell.length_a   1.000
_cell.length_b   1.000
_cell.length_c   1.000
_cell.angle_alpha   90.00
_cell.angle_beta   90.00
_cell.angle_gamma   90.00
#
_symmetry.space_group_name_H-M   'P 1'
#
loop_
_entity.id
_entity.type
_entity.pdbx_description
1 polymer ?
#
loop_
_entity_poly.entity_id
_entity_poly.type
_entity_poly.pdbx_seq_one_letter_code
_entity_poly.pdbx_strand_id
1 'polypeptide(L)'
;MRLMWIMLFAALGLAAQTKMPNLALNCPAEASSVENQNLLPEFAVDGKTKTRWSSAHRDDPQWFKVDLGAVKTVGRVVILWENSAALDYKIQLSSDGENWIDAIHKNDGKGGEENLSFSPQPARFVRFTGQFRIQQ
;
A
#
# COMPACT_ATOMS: atom_id res chain seq x y z
N MET A 1 -0.77 1.31 12.90
CA MET A 1 -0.50 0.41 11.78
C MET A 1 0.93 0.61 11.35
N ARG A 2 1.66 -0.46 11.16
CA ARG A 2 3.06 -0.44 10.76
C ARG A 2 3.22 -1.19 9.46
N LEU A 3 3.38 -0.44 8.38
CA LEU A 3 3.64 -0.93 7.02
C LEU A 3 5.14 -1.00 6.79
N MET A 4 5.66 -2.19 6.57
CA MET A 4 7.06 -2.38 6.27
C MET A 4 7.33 -2.16 4.78
N TRP A 5 6.38 -2.56 3.91
CA TRP A 5 6.60 -2.52 2.48
C TRP A 5 5.29 -2.53 1.68
N ILE A 6 5.18 -1.66 0.68
CA ILE A 6 4.13 -1.76 -0.34
C ILE A 6 4.80 -1.96 -1.70
N MET A 7 4.50 -3.08 -2.34
CA MET A 7 4.91 -3.37 -3.70
C MET A 7 3.68 -3.37 -4.61
N LEU A 8 3.75 -2.59 -5.67
CA LEU A 8 2.73 -2.51 -6.69
C LEU A 8 3.27 -3.13 -7.97
N PHE A 9 2.51 -4.05 -8.56
CA PHE A 9 2.93 -4.76 -9.75
C PHE A 9 2.02 -4.45 -10.92
N ALA A 10 2.61 -4.24 -12.09
CA ALA A 10 1.88 -4.19 -13.35
C ALA A 10 1.35 -5.58 -13.71
N ALA A 11 0.15 -5.66 -14.28
CA ALA A 11 -0.33 -6.88 -14.91
C ALA A 11 0.34 -7.00 -16.28
N LEU A 12 1.13 -8.04 -16.47
CA LEU A 12 1.67 -8.45 -17.78
C LEU A 12 0.92 -9.68 -18.26
N GLY A 13 0.44 -9.63 -19.52
CA GLY A 13 -0.10 -10.79 -20.19
C GLY A 13 0.94 -11.89 -20.37
N LEU A 14 0.46 -13.13 -20.49
CA LEU A 14 1.21 -14.38 -20.63
C LEU A 14 2.41 -14.29 -21.58
N ALA A 15 3.63 -14.14 -21.05
CA ALA A 15 4.87 -14.68 -21.62
C ALA A 15 6.06 -14.40 -20.69
N ALA A 16 6.77 -15.46 -20.28
CA ALA A 16 8.01 -15.49 -19.48
C ALA A 16 7.88 -14.98 -18.04
N GLN A 17 8.50 -15.70 -17.11
CA GLN A 17 8.67 -15.36 -15.67
C GLN A 17 9.60 -14.14 -15.49
N THR A 18 9.23 -12.99 -16.04
CA THR A 18 9.87 -11.74 -15.71
C THR A 18 9.33 -11.27 -14.35
N LYS A 19 10.22 -11.06 -13.39
CA LYS A 19 9.92 -10.43 -12.11
C LYS A 19 9.16 -9.13 -12.41
N MET A 20 7.90 -9.05 -12.02
CA MET A 20 7.09 -7.85 -12.25
C MET A 20 7.71 -6.66 -11.53
N PRO A 21 7.88 -5.50 -12.17
CA PRO A 21 8.49 -4.35 -11.56
C PRO A 21 7.62 -3.83 -10.41
N ASN A 22 8.26 -3.42 -9.32
CA ASN A 22 7.59 -2.69 -8.25
C ASN A 22 7.37 -1.24 -8.69
N LEU A 23 6.14 -0.90 -9.05
CA LEU A 23 5.77 0.43 -9.53
C LEU A 23 5.87 1.52 -8.46
N ALA A 24 5.81 1.14 -7.18
CA ALA A 24 5.86 2.07 -6.05
C ALA A 24 7.28 2.41 -5.59
N LEU A 25 8.30 1.69 -6.10
CA LEU A 25 9.67 1.85 -5.62
C LEU A 25 10.17 3.29 -5.75
N ASN A 26 10.52 3.91 -4.61
CA ASN A 26 10.99 5.29 -4.48
C ASN A 26 10.01 6.36 -5.02
N CYS A 27 8.73 6.02 -5.15
CA CYS A 27 7.70 6.98 -5.53
C CYS A 27 7.36 7.92 -4.36
N PRO A 28 6.89 9.14 -4.63
CA PRO A 28 6.35 10.00 -3.59
C PRO A 28 5.23 9.33 -2.81
N ALA A 29 5.30 9.39 -1.48
CA ALA A 29 4.32 8.80 -0.59
C ALA A 29 3.88 9.80 0.48
N GLU A 30 2.61 9.74 0.83
CA GLU A 30 1.98 10.55 1.87
C GLU A 30 1.15 9.65 2.78
N ALA A 31 0.95 10.10 4.02
CA ALA A 31 0.11 9.39 4.98
C ALA A 31 -0.68 10.36 5.85
N SER A 32 -1.77 9.87 6.44
CA SER A 32 -2.61 10.64 7.36
C SER A 32 -1.85 11.11 8.60
N SER A 33 -0.89 10.31 9.06
CA SER A 33 -0.07 10.61 10.23
C SER A 33 1.22 9.80 10.21
N VAL A 34 2.16 10.16 11.06
CA VAL A 34 3.39 9.41 11.32
C VAL A 34 3.59 9.28 12.83
N GLU A 35 4.11 8.14 13.27
CA GLU A 35 4.41 7.90 14.67
C GLU A 35 5.60 8.78 15.14
N ASN A 36 6.63 8.87 14.32
CA ASN A 36 7.82 9.72 14.54
C ASN A 36 8.65 9.88 13.26
N GLN A 37 9.69 10.71 13.32
CA GLN A 37 10.54 11.08 12.18
C GLN A 37 11.38 9.92 11.57
N ASN A 38 11.46 8.77 12.22
CA ASN A 38 12.15 7.58 11.70
C ASN A 38 11.20 6.62 10.98
N LEU A 39 9.91 6.96 10.89
CA LEU A 39 8.84 6.09 10.38
C LEU A 39 7.97 6.83 9.34
N LEU A 40 8.64 7.57 8.44
CA LEU A 40 8.00 8.40 7.42
C LEU A 40 7.41 7.55 6.27
N PRO A 41 6.45 8.08 5.51
CA PRO A 41 5.80 7.36 4.41
C PRO A 41 6.76 6.82 3.35
N GLU A 42 7.78 7.58 2.97
CA GLU A 42 8.78 7.17 1.97
C GLU A 42 9.51 5.88 2.34
N PHE A 43 9.62 5.55 3.63
CA PHE A 43 10.27 4.32 4.09
C PHE A 43 9.46 3.06 3.83
N ALA A 44 8.18 3.18 3.48
CA ALA A 44 7.36 2.04 3.07
C ALA A 44 7.54 1.65 1.60
N VAL A 45 8.18 2.50 0.80
CA VAL A 45 8.37 2.31 -0.65
C VAL A 45 9.84 2.40 -1.10
N ASP A 46 10.80 2.41 -0.17
CA ASP A 46 12.23 2.55 -0.45
C ASP A 46 12.93 1.22 -0.83
N GLY A 47 12.19 0.13 -0.83
CA GLY A 47 12.70 -1.20 -1.19
C GLY A 47 13.54 -1.88 -0.10
N LYS A 48 13.58 -1.34 1.12
CA LYS A 48 14.38 -1.88 2.23
C LYS A 48 13.49 -2.59 3.25
N THR A 49 13.85 -3.78 3.65
CA THR A 49 13.09 -4.59 4.61
C THR A 49 13.25 -4.15 6.08
N LYS A 50 14.16 -3.22 6.36
CA LYS A 50 14.43 -2.72 7.72
C LYS A 50 13.80 -1.36 8.01
N THR A 51 13.26 -0.72 7.00
CA THR A 51 12.58 0.57 7.07
C THR A 51 11.08 0.39 6.92
N ARG A 52 10.28 1.28 7.48
CA ARG A 52 8.82 1.22 7.41
C ARG A 52 8.16 2.58 7.66
N TRP A 53 6.93 2.71 7.25
CA TRP A 53 6.03 3.72 7.78
C TRP A 53 5.27 3.19 8.99
N SER A 54 4.97 4.06 9.94
CA SER A 54 4.04 3.79 11.03
C SER A 54 3.14 5.00 11.28
N SER A 55 1.84 4.76 11.34
CA SER A 55 0.87 5.78 11.72
C SER A 55 0.96 6.14 13.20
N ALA A 56 0.52 7.33 13.56
CA ALA A 56 0.29 7.70 14.96
C ALA A 56 -0.69 6.73 15.62
N HIS A 57 -0.56 6.57 16.94
CA HIS A 57 -1.48 5.76 17.73
C HIS A 57 -2.80 6.50 17.96
N ARG A 58 -3.93 5.80 17.92
CA ARG A 58 -5.28 6.19 18.35
C ARG A 58 -6.19 6.92 17.36
N ASP A 59 -5.70 7.38 16.21
CA ASP A 59 -6.54 8.13 15.25
C ASP A 59 -6.88 7.25 14.04
N ASP A 60 -7.92 6.46 14.12
CA ASP A 60 -8.46 5.71 12.97
C ASP A 60 -9.63 6.48 12.33
N PRO A 61 -9.84 6.43 11.01
CA PRO A 61 -9.06 5.66 10.04
C PRO A 61 -7.71 6.30 9.69
N GLN A 62 -6.73 5.46 9.37
CA GLN A 62 -5.44 5.88 8.85
C GLN A 62 -5.36 5.59 7.36
N TRP A 63 -4.66 6.43 6.61
CA TRP A 63 -4.42 6.18 5.19
C TRP A 63 -2.95 6.39 4.82
N PHE A 64 -2.54 5.71 3.76
CA PHE A 64 -1.24 5.80 3.12
C PHE A 64 -1.45 5.85 1.60
N LYS A 65 -0.80 6.77 0.90
CA LYS A 65 -0.98 7.00 -0.53
C LYS A 65 0.35 7.09 -1.24
N VAL A 66 0.43 6.49 -2.42
CA VAL A 66 1.59 6.55 -3.32
C VAL A 66 1.18 7.23 -4.61
N ASP A 67 2.01 8.15 -5.11
CA ASP A 67 1.90 8.74 -6.46
C ASP A 67 2.89 8.02 -7.41
N LEU A 68 2.37 7.25 -8.35
CA LEU A 68 3.17 6.52 -9.34
C LEU A 68 3.79 7.45 -10.41
N GLY A 69 3.49 8.76 -10.38
CA GLY A 69 4.02 9.77 -11.29
C GLY A 69 3.29 9.85 -12.62
N ALA A 70 2.63 8.79 -13.06
CA ALA A 70 1.81 8.72 -14.27
C ALA A 70 0.76 7.62 -14.10
N VAL A 71 -0.28 7.63 -14.93
CA VAL A 71 -1.26 6.55 -14.99
C VAL A 71 -0.57 5.27 -15.48
N LYS A 72 -0.69 4.21 -14.69
CA LYS A 72 -0.15 2.86 -14.96
C LYS A 72 -1.23 1.82 -14.75
N THR A 73 -1.07 0.65 -15.32
CA THR A 73 -1.97 -0.47 -15.06
C THR A 73 -1.54 -1.17 -13.78
N VAL A 74 -2.41 -1.16 -12.77
CA VAL A 74 -2.18 -1.78 -11.46
C VAL A 74 -3.16 -2.94 -11.28
N GLY A 75 -2.66 -4.11 -10.92
CA GLY A 75 -3.47 -5.32 -10.71
C GLY A 75 -3.09 -6.12 -9.46
N ARG A 76 -2.09 -5.66 -8.72
CA ARG A 76 -1.60 -6.37 -7.54
C ARG A 76 -0.94 -5.42 -6.55
N VAL A 77 -1.23 -5.61 -5.28
CA VAL A 77 -0.57 -4.94 -4.14
C VAL A 77 -0.01 -6.00 -3.20
N VAL A 78 1.22 -5.85 -2.77
CA VAL A 78 1.81 -6.66 -1.70
C VAL A 78 2.09 -5.73 -0.53
N ILE A 79 1.57 -6.10 0.65
CA ILE A 79 1.80 -5.38 1.90
C ILE A 79 2.61 -6.28 2.81
N LEU A 80 3.72 -5.77 3.31
CA LEU A 80 4.49 -6.40 4.37
C LEU A 80 4.20 -5.64 5.67
N TRP A 81 3.49 -6.31 6.57
CA TRP A 81 3.17 -5.78 7.88
C TRP A 81 4.31 -6.07 8.86
N GLU A 82 4.56 -5.12 9.72
CA GLU A 82 5.33 -5.36 10.94
C GLU A 82 4.37 -5.88 12.04
N ASN A 83 4.66 -5.78 13.31
CA ASN A 83 3.87 -6.37 14.40
C ASN A 83 2.44 -5.82 14.56
N SER A 84 2.13 -4.69 13.94
CA SER A 84 0.81 -4.06 14.02
C SER A 84 0.23 -3.89 12.61
N ALA A 85 -0.86 -4.57 12.35
CA ALA A 85 -1.53 -4.59 11.06
C ALA A 85 -2.95 -4.01 11.14
N ALA A 86 -3.55 -3.68 10.00
CA ALA A 86 -4.97 -3.38 9.92
C ALA A 86 -5.79 -4.65 9.82
N LEU A 87 -6.87 -4.74 10.60
CA LEU A 87 -7.86 -5.80 10.51
C LEU A 87 -8.84 -5.57 9.36
N ASP A 88 -9.32 -4.34 9.23
CA ASP A 88 -10.23 -3.89 8.18
C ASP A 88 -9.56 -2.78 7.39
N TYR A 89 -9.40 -2.99 6.08
CA TYR A 89 -8.79 -1.99 5.22
C TYR A 89 -9.23 -2.10 3.76
N LYS A 90 -9.03 -1.03 3.03
CA LYS A 90 -9.27 -0.95 1.59
C LYS A 90 -7.99 -0.60 0.85
N ILE A 91 -7.87 -1.13 -0.36
CA ILE A 91 -6.97 -0.64 -1.40
C ILE A 91 -7.82 0.11 -2.41
N GLN A 92 -7.49 1.36 -2.62
CA GLN A 92 -8.22 2.27 -3.50
C GLN A 92 -7.30 2.80 -4.59
N LEU A 93 -7.85 2.98 -5.76
CA LEU A 93 -7.15 3.45 -6.95
C LEU A 93 -7.76 4.74 -7.45
N SER A 94 -6.94 5.64 -7.98
CA SER A 94 -7.38 6.88 -8.63
C SER A 94 -6.42 7.26 -9.75
N SER A 95 -6.98 7.80 -10.85
CA SER A 95 -6.19 8.36 -11.93
C SER A 95 -5.92 9.85 -11.78
N ASP A 96 -6.75 10.57 -11.01
CA ASP A 96 -6.70 12.03 -10.85
C ASP A 96 -6.38 12.49 -9.40
N GLY A 97 -6.43 11.56 -8.43
CA GLY A 97 -6.23 11.85 -7.00
C GLY A 97 -7.48 12.36 -6.28
N GLU A 98 -8.59 12.52 -6.97
CA GLU A 98 -9.87 13.02 -6.42
C GLU A 98 -10.94 11.94 -6.44
N ASN A 99 -11.09 11.22 -7.56
CA ASN A 99 -12.05 10.15 -7.74
C ASN A 99 -11.40 8.81 -7.44
N TRP A 100 -11.94 8.07 -6.47
CA TRP A 100 -11.38 6.82 -5.96
C TRP A 100 -12.32 5.64 -6.18
N ILE A 101 -11.77 4.52 -6.60
CA ILE A 101 -12.47 3.23 -6.68
C ILE A 101 -11.88 2.26 -5.66
N ASP A 102 -12.73 1.46 -5.02
CA ASP A 102 -12.30 0.38 -4.15
C ASP A 102 -11.88 -0.83 -5.00
N ALA A 103 -10.57 -1.12 -5.07
CA ALA A 103 -10.06 -2.31 -5.74
C ALA A 103 -10.15 -3.55 -4.84
N ILE A 104 -9.90 -3.38 -3.54
CA ILE A 104 -9.98 -4.41 -2.51
C ILE A 104 -10.63 -3.83 -1.26
N HIS A 105 -11.49 -4.61 -0.64
CA HIS A 105 -11.91 -4.45 0.75
C HIS A 105 -11.60 -5.73 1.50
N LYS A 106 -10.73 -5.65 2.49
CA LYS A 106 -10.30 -6.76 3.32
C LYS A 106 -10.70 -6.49 4.77
N ASN A 107 -11.52 -7.36 5.34
CA ASN A 107 -12.04 -7.24 6.71
C ASN A 107 -11.54 -8.36 7.64
N ASP A 108 -10.58 -9.13 7.18
CA ASP A 108 -9.94 -10.24 7.88
C ASP A 108 -8.42 -10.17 7.78
N GLY A 109 -7.84 -8.97 7.85
CA GLY A 109 -6.39 -8.76 7.80
C GLY A 109 -5.68 -9.57 8.90
N LYS A 110 -4.57 -10.21 8.53
CA LYS A 110 -3.85 -11.13 9.44
C LYS A 110 -2.45 -10.66 9.78
N GLY A 111 -1.98 -9.59 9.14
CA GLY A 111 -0.59 -9.18 9.25
C GLY A 111 0.37 -10.04 8.42
N GLY A 112 1.66 -9.90 8.67
CA GLY A 112 2.68 -10.58 7.88
C GLY A 112 2.72 -10.10 6.43
N GLU A 113 2.88 -11.02 5.47
CA GLU A 113 2.80 -10.69 4.04
C GLU A 113 1.38 -10.93 3.54
N GLU A 114 0.77 -9.89 3.00
CA GLU A 114 -0.52 -9.96 2.32
C GLU A 114 -0.37 -9.62 0.85
N ASN A 115 -0.75 -10.56 0.00
CA ASN A 115 -0.65 -10.50 -1.45
C ASN A 115 -2.04 -10.38 -2.05
N LEU A 116 -2.37 -9.21 -2.58
CA LEU A 116 -3.71 -8.82 -2.98
C LEU A 116 -3.76 -8.61 -4.49
N SER A 117 -4.47 -9.48 -5.20
CA SER A 117 -4.66 -9.39 -6.65
C SER A 117 -6.10 -8.98 -6.96
N PHE A 118 -6.27 -8.16 -7.98
CA PHE A 118 -7.56 -7.68 -8.49
C PHE A 118 -7.52 -7.48 -10.01
N SER A 119 -8.68 -7.26 -10.62
CA SER A 119 -8.73 -6.92 -12.05
C SER A 119 -7.89 -5.69 -12.33
N PRO A 120 -6.92 -5.76 -13.28
CA PRO A 120 -6.06 -4.64 -13.60
C PRO A 120 -6.84 -3.38 -13.95
N GLN A 121 -6.47 -2.26 -13.35
CA GLN A 121 -7.10 -0.96 -13.53
C GLN A 121 -6.06 0.12 -13.81
N PRO A 122 -6.38 1.15 -14.60
CA PRO A 122 -5.52 2.33 -14.73
C PRO A 122 -5.55 3.11 -13.41
N ALA A 123 -4.37 3.48 -12.91
CA ALA A 123 -4.22 4.31 -11.73
C ALA A 123 -2.90 5.08 -11.73
N ARG A 124 -2.91 6.32 -11.28
CA ARG A 124 -1.72 7.07 -10.90
C ARG A 124 -1.51 7.03 -9.39
N PHE A 125 -2.59 7.03 -8.62
CA PHE A 125 -2.53 7.02 -7.17
C PHE A 125 -3.08 5.69 -6.63
N VAL A 126 -2.37 5.14 -5.65
CA VAL A 126 -2.82 3.97 -4.89
C VAL A 126 -2.90 4.36 -3.43
N ARG A 127 -4.04 4.12 -2.80
CA ARG A 127 -4.27 4.44 -1.39
C ARG A 127 -4.67 3.20 -0.61
N PHE A 128 -3.99 3.00 0.49
CA PHE A 128 -4.45 2.16 1.59
C PHE A 128 -5.26 3.03 2.55
N THR A 129 -6.40 2.53 3.02
CA THR A 129 -7.20 3.13 4.10
C THR A 129 -7.58 2.04 5.08
N GLY A 130 -7.10 2.14 6.32
CA GLY A 130 -7.26 1.08 7.32
C GLY A 130 -7.94 1.54 8.59
N GLN A 131 -8.75 0.63 9.15
CA GLN A 131 -9.46 0.76 10.43
C GLN A 131 -9.18 -0.49 11.25
N PHE A 132 -9.33 -0.39 12.57
CA PHE A 132 -9.17 -1.49 13.51
C PHE A 132 -7.81 -2.20 13.40
N ARG A 133 -6.99 -2.04 14.43
CA ARG A 133 -5.64 -2.60 14.49
C ARG A 133 -5.66 -3.97 15.14
N ILE A 134 -4.91 -4.90 14.56
CA ILE A 134 -4.46 -6.10 15.27
C ILE A 134 -3.16 -5.74 15.96
N GLN A 135 -3.06 -5.99 17.26
CA GLN A 135 -1.80 -6.03 17.99
C GLN A 135 -1.43 -7.50 18.14
N GLN A 136 -0.28 -7.87 17.61
CA GLN A 136 0.33 -9.19 17.85
C GLN A 136 1.30 -9.11 19.00
#